data_d0c3c4d7d20fe4a15103e19c2a39e3d6
#
_entry.id   d0c3c4d7d20fe4a15103e19c2a39e3d6
#
_cell.length_a   1.000
_cell.length_b   1.000
_cell.length_c   1.000
_cell.angle_alpha   90.00
_cell.angle_beta   90.00
_cell.angle_gamma   90.00
#
_symmetry.space_group_name_H-M   'P 1'
#
loop_
_entity.id
_entity.type
_entity.pdbx_description
1 polymer ?
#
loop_
_entity_poly.entity_id
_entity_poly.type
_entity_poly.pdbx_seq_one_letter_code
_entity_poly.pdbx_strand_id
1 'polypeptide(L)'
;MVTRHTQQRVRLALRAHFHSRNTMTIHATDAAPAADLSPLLDRLHATDALTLARMLPAASIDMVFTDPPYSSGGLHTSARTRPPSAKYINSDTKTVYTDFDSDNMDQRAWAFWCHAWLSECRRALKPGGLLVSFIDWRQLPTLTDVVQAAGLILRGVAVWDKTPGRARPRRGGFAQQAEFVVWASRGAMRDCDVYLPGVFPVRLPLPKQHVTEKPLDIAREVVRLVPAGGVVCDLFAGSGTFLAAAREAGLHWIGCETNAAYHTIALHRLGMSSDSAFQVT
;
A
#
# COMPACT_ATOMS: atom_id res chain seq x y z
N MET A 1 -6.89 20.42 -53.20
CA MET A 1 -5.61 19.68 -53.16
C MET A 1 -4.58 20.55 -52.44
N VAL A 2 -4.29 20.29 -51.18
CA VAL A 2 -3.22 21.01 -50.45
C VAL A 2 -1.93 20.30 -50.74
N THR A 3 -0.98 21.03 -51.36
CA THR A 3 0.27 20.47 -51.89
C THR A 3 1.18 20.00 -50.74
N ARG A 4 1.94 18.92 -50.95
CA ARG A 4 2.93 18.36 -50.01
C ARG A 4 3.90 19.39 -49.42
N HIS A 5 4.15 20.47 -50.11
CA HIS A 5 5.01 21.59 -49.67
C HIS A 5 4.38 22.38 -48.48
N THR A 6 3.08 22.53 -48.44
CA THR A 6 2.39 23.26 -47.35
C THR A 6 2.41 22.47 -46.05
N GLN A 7 2.26 21.13 -46.11
CA GLN A 7 2.35 20.27 -44.94
C GLN A 7 3.76 20.20 -44.32
N GLN A 8 4.80 20.29 -45.14
CA GLN A 8 6.17 20.27 -44.65
C GLN A 8 6.56 21.60 -43.97
N ARG A 9 6.07 22.74 -44.46
CA ARG A 9 6.25 24.04 -43.80
C ARG A 9 5.53 24.14 -42.46
N VAL A 10 4.33 23.59 -42.32
CA VAL A 10 3.59 23.56 -41.03
C VAL A 10 4.29 22.67 -40.02
N ARG A 11 4.83 21.52 -40.43
CA ARG A 11 5.61 20.63 -39.53
C ARG A 11 6.93 21.27 -39.05
N LEU A 12 7.61 22.05 -39.90
CA LEU A 12 8.82 22.78 -39.51
C LEU A 12 8.51 23.95 -38.56
N ALA A 13 7.43 24.69 -38.81
CA ALA A 13 7.01 25.79 -37.94
C ALA A 13 6.56 25.30 -36.55
N LEU A 14 5.85 24.16 -36.47
CA LEU A 14 5.47 23.54 -35.21
C LEU A 14 6.68 23.00 -34.42
N ARG A 15 7.71 22.47 -35.10
CA ARG A 15 8.95 22.05 -34.41
C ARG A 15 9.74 23.24 -33.87
N ALA A 16 9.80 24.37 -34.59
CA ALA A 16 10.49 25.57 -34.13
C ALA A 16 9.80 26.22 -32.92
N HIS A 17 8.45 26.14 -32.83
CA HIS A 17 7.70 26.71 -31.74
C HIS A 17 7.79 25.86 -30.42
N PHE A 18 8.12 24.60 -30.53
CA PHE A 18 8.31 23.71 -29.34
C PHE A 18 9.74 23.75 -28.78
N HIS A 19 10.72 24.32 -29.51
CA HIS A 19 12.12 24.43 -29.06
C HIS A 19 12.46 25.76 -28.37
N SER A 20 11.55 26.73 -28.35
CA SER A 20 11.72 28.01 -27.63
C SER A 20 10.90 28.04 -26.35
N ARG A 21 10.98 27.01 -25.49
CA ARG A 21 10.57 27.11 -24.11
C ARG A 21 11.81 27.15 -23.25
N ASN A 22 12.09 28.35 -22.75
CA ASN A 22 12.85 28.68 -21.56
C ASN A 22 13.45 27.45 -20.86
N THR A 23 14.72 27.24 -21.08
CA THR A 23 15.58 26.56 -20.11
C THR A 23 15.63 27.45 -18.88
N MET A 24 14.61 27.33 -18.02
CA MET A 24 14.69 27.83 -16.67
C MET A 24 15.73 26.94 -16.00
N THR A 25 16.96 27.43 -15.94
CA THR A 25 18.02 26.83 -15.14
C THR A 25 17.56 26.95 -13.70
N ILE A 26 16.90 25.90 -13.21
CA ILE A 26 16.68 25.72 -11.79
C ILE A 26 18.08 25.49 -11.24
N HIS A 27 18.68 26.54 -10.67
CA HIS A 27 19.82 26.36 -9.79
C HIS A 27 19.41 25.31 -8.77
N ALA A 28 20.16 24.22 -8.71
CA ALA A 28 20.06 23.27 -7.62
C ALA A 28 20.29 24.08 -6.33
N THR A 29 19.20 24.53 -5.71
CA THR A 29 19.25 25.01 -4.34
C THR A 29 19.77 23.86 -3.52
N ASP A 30 20.74 24.13 -2.68
CA ASP A 30 21.33 23.25 -1.68
C ASP A 30 20.24 22.32 -1.14
N ALA A 31 20.34 21.03 -1.50
CA ALA A 31 19.47 20.03 -0.96
C ALA A 31 19.72 20.05 0.56
N ALA A 32 18.73 20.46 1.33
CA ALA A 32 18.79 20.29 2.77
C ALA A 32 19.27 18.87 3.06
N PRO A 33 20.16 18.66 4.04
CA PRO A 33 20.70 17.36 4.36
C PRO A 33 19.53 16.38 4.49
N ALA A 34 19.61 15.26 3.78
CA ALA A 34 18.55 14.25 3.81
C ALA A 34 18.28 13.92 5.27
N ALA A 35 17.06 14.17 5.73
CA ALA A 35 16.70 13.91 7.12
C ALA A 35 17.00 12.44 7.44
N ASP A 36 17.63 12.19 8.57
CA ASP A 36 18.10 10.88 8.98
C ASP A 36 16.92 9.92 9.18
N LEU A 37 16.90 8.84 8.43
CA LEU A 37 15.90 7.76 8.52
C LEU A 37 16.26 6.74 9.60
N SER A 38 17.52 6.70 10.04
CA SER A 38 18.05 5.66 10.95
C SER A 38 17.23 5.47 12.24
N PRO A 39 16.64 6.51 12.86
CA PRO A 39 15.83 6.30 14.06
C PRO A 39 14.53 5.50 13.82
N LEU A 40 14.06 5.45 12.57
CA LEU A 40 12.81 4.79 12.19
C LEU A 40 13.04 3.39 11.62
N LEU A 41 14.26 3.08 11.13
CA LEU A 41 14.57 1.81 10.45
C LEU A 41 14.45 0.61 11.37
N ASP A 42 13.94 -0.48 10.80
CA ASP A 42 13.82 -1.80 11.43
C ASP A 42 13.03 -1.75 12.74
N ARG A 43 11.99 -0.90 12.76
CA ARG A 43 11.13 -0.68 13.92
C ARG A 43 9.64 -0.72 13.57
N LEU A 44 8.87 -1.24 14.53
CA LEU A 44 7.42 -1.16 14.55
C LEU A 44 6.98 -0.12 15.58
N HIS A 45 6.30 0.92 15.11
CA HIS A 45 5.89 2.07 15.92
C HIS A 45 4.44 1.90 16.40
N ALA A 46 4.19 2.15 17.68
CA ALA A 46 2.84 2.17 18.24
C ALA A 46 2.18 3.54 17.98
N THR A 47 1.83 3.80 16.72
CA THR A 47 1.24 5.07 16.25
C THR A 47 0.33 4.86 15.05
N ASP A 48 -0.40 5.89 14.64
CA ASP A 48 -1.26 5.84 13.46
C ASP A 48 -0.47 6.07 12.15
N ALA A 49 -1.10 5.63 11.04
CA ALA A 49 -0.52 5.68 9.71
C ALA A 49 -0.12 7.10 9.25
N LEU A 50 -0.95 8.11 9.54
CA LEU A 50 -0.69 9.48 9.08
C LEU A 50 0.44 10.12 9.88
N THR A 51 0.49 9.88 11.17
CA THR A 51 1.57 10.31 12.06
C THR A 51 2.91 9.72 11.59
N LEU A 52 3.00 8.39 11.42
CA LEU A 52 4.23 7.78 10.90
C LEU A 52 4.58 8.32 9.52
N ALA A 53 3.62 8.37 8.59
CA ALA A 53 3.88 8.83 7.22
C ALA A 53 4.47 10.25 7.18
N ARG A 54 4.04 11.15 8.06
CA ARG A 54 4.58 12.51 8.19
C ARG A 54 5.99 12.56 8.75
N MET A 55 6.37 11.61 9.59
CA MET A 55 7.73 11.51 10.14
C MET A 55 8.75 11.03 9.10
N LEU A 56 8.31 10.29 8.08
CA LEU A 56 9.20 9.79 7.04
C LEU A 56 9.83 10.96 6.27
N PRO A 57 11.15 10.98 6.07
CA PRO A 57 11.79 11.95 5.19
C PRO A 57 11.30 11.85 3.75
N ALA A 58 11.33 12.96 3.01
CA ALA A 58 11.01 12.95 1.60
C ALA A 58 12.01 12.06 0.83
N ALA A 59 11.50 11.28 -0.14
CA ALA A 59 12.32 10.43 -1.01
C ALA A 59 13.23 9.44 -0.25
N SER A 60 12.73 8.85 0.84
CA SER A 60 13.46 7.92 1.70
C SER A 60 13.03 6.45 1.54
N ILE A 61 11.81 6.19 1.06
CA ILE A 61 11.18 4.87 1.02
C ILE A 61 11.20 4.31 -0.41
N ASP A 62 11.55 3.04 -0.56
CA ASP A 62 11.56 2.34 -1.85
C ASP A 62 10.19 1.76 -2.20
N MET A 63 9.48 1.23 -1.21
CA MET A 63 8.14 0.69 -1.37
C MET A 63 7.28 0.96 -0.14
N VAL A 64 6.07 1.46 -0.35
CA VAL A 64 4.98 1.36 0.63
C VAL A 64 4.16 0.12 0.26
N PHE A 65 4.14 -0.87 1.16
CA PHE A 65 3.39 -2.11 0.95
C PHE A 65 2.46 -2.32 2.14
N THR A 66 1.13 -2.27 1.91
CA THR A 66 0.20 -2.09 3.03
C THR A 66 -1.20 -2.65 2.76
N ASP A 67 -1.99 -2.81 3.83
CA ASP A 67 -3.37 -3.30 3.83
C ASP A 67 -4.25 -2.41 4.73
N PRO A 68 -4.71 -1.25 4.23
CA PRO A 68 -5.49 -0.32 5.04
C PRO A 68 -6.87 -0.91 5.40
N PRO A 69 -7.51 -0.47 6.48
CA PRO A 69 -8.89 -0.84 6.77
C PRO A 69 -9.81 -0.36 5.64
N TYR A 70 -10.65 -1.28 5.11
CA TYR A 70 -11.41 -1.00 3.89
C TYR A 70 -12.70 -0.21 4.13
N SER A 71 -13.20 -0.16 5.35
CA SER A 71 -14.51 0.42 5.69
C SER A 71 -15.65 -0.07 4.79
N SER A 72 -15.53 -1.27 4.25
CA SER A 72 -16.45 -1.89 3.29
C SER A 72 -17.55 -2.71 3.94
N GLY A 73 -17.62 -2.70 5.27
CA GLY A 73 -18.54 -3.51 6.07
C GLY A 73 -20.00 -3.11 5.94
N GLY A 74 -20.72 -3.79 5.03
CA GLY A 74 -22.18 -3.86 5.02
C GLY A 74 -22.89 -2.88 4.08
N LEU A 75 -23.91 -3.43 3.38
CA LEU A 75 -24.87 -2.70 2.53
C LEU A 75 -25.79 -1.77 3.33
N HIS A 76 -25.90 -1.96 4.66
CA HIS A 76 -26.79 -1.21 5.54
C HIS A 76 -26.01 -0.49 6.63
N THR A 77 -26.47 0.71 7.01
CA THR A 77 -25.90 1.52 8.08
C THR A 77 -25.75 0.73 9.40
N SER A 78 -26.71 -0.15 9.72
CA SER A 78 -26.67 -1.03 10.88
C SER A 78 -25.56 -2.09 10.83
N ALA A 79 -25.08 -2.46 9.65
CA ALA A 79 -23.96 -3.38 9.50
C ALA A 79 -22.61 -2.67 9.60
N ARG A 80 -22.54 -1.36 9.27
CA ARG A 80 -21.32 -0.55 9.40
C ARG A 80 -20.96 -0.28 10.87
N THR A 81 -21.95 -0.17 11.74
CA THR A 81 -21.76 0.09 13.18
C THR A 81 -21.37 -1.16 13.98
N ARG A 82 -21.35 -2.35 13.37
CA ARG A 82 -20.90 -3.56 14.03
C ARG A 82 -19.38 -3.62 14.13
N PRO A 83 -18.83 -4.15 15.24
CA PRO A 83 -17.39 -4.34 15.36
C PRO A 83 -16.85 -5.29 14.25
N PRO A 84 -15.58 -5.15 13.85
CA PRO A 84 -14.96 -5.98 12.80
C PRO A 84 -15.10 -7.49 13.07
N SER A 85 -15.03 -7.94 14.32
CA SER A 85 -15.27 -9.32 14.73
C SER A 85 -16.65 -9.82 14.28
N ALA A 86 -17.70 -9.00 14.38
CA ALA A 86 -19.05 -9.36 13.96
C ALA A 86 -19.25 -9.25 12.42
N LYS A 87 -18.38 -8.53 11.71
CA LYS A 87 -18.44 -8.37 10.24
C LYS A 87 -17.76 -9.53 9.51
N TYR A 88 -16.61 -10.00 10.03
CA TYR A 88 -15.69 -10.88 9.32
C TYR A 88 -15.58 -12.29 9.89
N ILE A 89 -16.10 -12.55 11.10
CA ILE A 89 -16.05 -13.85 11.77
C ILE A 89 -17.38 -14.60 11.66
N ASN A 90 -17.30 -15.91 11.50
CA ASN A 90 -18.46 -16.81 11.56
C ASN A 90 -18.87 -17.08 13.00
N SER A 91 -20.17 -17.25 13.23
CA SER A 91 -20.76 -17.67 14.51
C SER A 91 -20.17 -18.97 15.08
N ASP A 92 -19.54 -19.80 14.25
CA ASP A 92 -19.00 -21.12 14.64
C ASP A 92 -17.51 -21.11 15.01
N THR A 93 -16.84 -19.95 14.97
CA THR A 93 -15.42 -19.87 15.30
C THR A 93 -15.22 -19.59 16.78
N LYS A 94 -14.59 -20.53 17.50
CA LYS A 94 -14.26 -20.38 18.95
C LYS A 94 -13.12 -19.40 19.24
N THR A 95 -12.41 -18.94 18.21
CA THR A 95 -11.29 -18.01 18.37
C THR A 95 -11.80 -16.59 18.49
N VAL A 96 -11.49 -15.94 19.60
CA VAL A 96 -11.77 -14.51 19.83
C VAL A 96 -10.64 -13.71 19.20
N TYR A 97 -10.98 -12.88 18.21
CA TYR A 97 -10.05 -11.92 17.59
C TYR A 97 -10.32 -10.52 18.14
N THR A 98 -9.28 -9.74 18.31
CA THR A 98 -9.40 -8.34 18.71
C THR A 98 -9.97 -7.51 17.57
N ASP A 99 -10.91 -6.64 17.89
CA ASP A 99 -11.45 -5.67 16.92
C ASP A 99 -10.41 -4.60 16.61
N PHE A 100 -10.48 -4.06 15.40
CA PHE A 100 -9.61 -2.94 14.96
C PHE A 100 -10.46 -1.70 14.69
N ASP A 101 -9.92 -0.55 15.05
CA ASP A 101 -10.57 0.74 14.89
C ASP A 101 -10.53 1.22 13.43
N SER A 102 -11.39 2.19 13.09
CA SER A 102 -11.42 2.89 11.79
C SER A 102 -12.05 2.14 10.60
N ASP A 103 -12.70 0.98 10.80
CA ASP A 103 -13.42 0.26 9.72
C ASP A 103 -14.90 0.73 9.57
N ASN A 104 -15.23 1.93 10.05
CA ASN A 104 -16.61 2.45 10.11
C ASN A 104 -16.81 3.77 9.36
N MET A 105 -15.86 4.19 8.54
CA MET A 105 -15.98 5.42 7.77
C MET A 105 -17.01 5.26 6.64
N ASP A 106 -17.76 6.35 6.34
CA ASP A 106 -18.48 6.41 5.06
C ASP A 106 -17.48 6.50 3.89
N GLN A 107 -17.96 6.22 2.67
CA GLN A 107 -17.09 6.11 1.51
C GLN A 107 -16.34 7.40 1.17
N ARG A 108 -16.93 8.57 1.39
CA ARG A 108 -16.28 9.86 1.11
C ARG A 108 -15.25 10.21 2.17
N ALA A 109 -15.57 9.98 3.45
CA ALA A 109 -14.64 10.15 4.55
C ALA A 109 -13.45 9.21 4.39
N TRP A 110 -13.69 7.95 4.00
CA TRP A 110 -12.63 6.98 3.71
C TRP A 110 -11.73 7.44 2.55
N ALA A 111 -12.31 7.93 1.46
CA ALA A 111 -11.54 8.46 0.32
C ALA A 111 -10.67 9.65 0.73
N PHE A 112 -11.21 10.59 1.52
CA PHE A 112 -10.47 11.74 2.03
C PHE A 112 -9.32 11.32 2.97
N TRP A 113 -9.60 10.39 3.88
CA TRP A 113 -8.59 9.82 4.77
C TRP A 113 -7.49 9.11 3.98
N CYS A 114 -7.85 8.29 2.97
CA CYS A 114 -6.87 7.65 2.09
C CYS A 114 -6.00 8.68 1.37
N HIS A 115 -6.60 9.76 0.84
CA HIS A 115 -5.85 10.82 0.18
C HIS A 115 -4.79 11.45 1.11
N ALA A 116 -5.11 11.63 2.38
CA ALA A 116 -4.19 12.24 3.35
C ALA A 116 -2.91 11.40 3.51
N TRP A 117 -3.03 10.11 3.85
CA TRP A 117 -1.83 9.27 4.03
C TRP A 117 -1.14 8.91 2.70
N LEU A 118 -1.88 8.76 1.59
CA LEU A 118 -1.30 8.52 0.26
C LEU A 118 -0.46 9.70 -0.24
N SER A 119 -0.87 10.92 0.05
CA SER A 119 -0.10 12.13 -0.27
C SER A 119 1.24 12.15 0.45
N GLU A 120 1.26 11.75 1.73
CA GLU A 120 2.50 11.59 2.49
C GLU A 120 3.34 10.41 1.98
N CYS A 121 2.73 9.30 1.59
CA CYS A 121 3.44 8.20 0.94
C CYS A 121 4.12 8.66 -0.35
N ARG A 122 3.41 9.44 -1.20
CA ARG A 122 4.02 10.00 -2.40
C ARG A 122 5.23 10.88 -2.09
N ARG A 123 5.17 11.68 -1.03
CA ARG A 123 6.29 12.52 -0.59
C ARG A 123 7.48 11.66 -0.14
N ALA A 124 7.20 10.63 0.67
CA ALA A 124 8.21 9.75 1.26
C ALA A 124 8.82 8.78 0.25
N LEU A 125 8.08 8.30 -0.74
CA LEU A 125 8.59 7.41 -1.77
C LEU A 125 9.74 8.08 -2.55
N LYS A 126 10.78 7.35 -2.85
CA LYS A 126 11.85 7.76 -3.79
C LYS A 126 11.28 7.92 -5.21
N PRO A 127 11.92 8.68 -6.12
CA PRO A 127 11.58 8.64 -7.54
C PRO A 127 11.62 7.19 -8.05
N GLY A 128 10.54 6.74 -8.71
CA GLY A 128 10.38 5.35 -9.14
C GLY A 128 10.00 4.36 -8.03
N GLY A 129 9.87 4.82 -6.79
CA GLY A 129 9.39 4.01 -5.68
C GLY A 129 7.93 3.59 -5.86
N LEU A 130 7.54 2.48 -5.22
CA LEU A 130 6.27 1.81 -5.45
C LEU A 130 5.32 1.96 -4.27
N LEU A 131 4.04 2.16 -4.57
CA LEU A 131 2.92 1.86 -3.68
C LEU A 131 2.32 0.52 -4.08
N VAL A 132 2.13 -0.38 -3.14
CA VAL A 132 1.40 -1.64 -3.30
C VAL A 132 0.40 -1.74 -2.15
N SER A 133 -0.90 -1.80 -2.46
CA SER A 133 -1.95 -1.80 -1.44
C SER A 133 -3.00 -2.86 -1.73
N PHE A 134 -3.26 -3.71 -0.74
CA PHE A 134 -4.41 -4.61 -0.80
C PHE A 134 -5.71 -3.82 -0.71
N ILE A 135 -6.77 -4.37 -1.31
CA ILE A 135 -8.11 -3.79 -1.28
C ILE A 135 -9.17 -4.84 -1.64
N ASP A 136 -10.39 -4.67 -1.15
CA ASP A 136 -11.53 -5.45 -1.60
C ASP A 136 -12.18 -4.84 -2.86
N TRP A 137 -13.07 -5.61 -3.48
CA TRP A 137 -13.74 -5.21 -4.72
C TRP A 137 -14.63 -3.96 -4.57
N ARG A 138 -15.15 -3.68 -3.35
CA ARG A 138 -16.06 -2.57 -3.10
C ARG A 138 -15.34 -1.22 -3.14
N GLN A 139 -14.14 -1.20 -2.57
CA GLN A 139 -13.32 0.01 -2.47
C GLN A 139 -12.28 0.12 -3.58
N LEU A 140 -12.15 -0.92 -4.44
CA LEU A 140 -11.19 -0.88 -5.55
C LEU A 140 -11.34 0.36 -6.44
N PRO A 141 -12.56 0.77 -6.89
CA PRO A 141 -12.72 2.00 -7.67
C PRO A 141 -12.25 3.24 -6.90
N THR A 142 -12.65 3.36 -5.63
CA THR A 142 -12.29 4.52 -4.81
C THR A 142 -10.78 4.59 -4.58
N LEU A 143 -10.13 3.47 -4.27
CA LEU A 143 -8.68 3.47 -4.03
C LEU A 143 -7.90 3.84 -5.30
N THR A 144 -8.30 3.32 -6.46
CA THR A 144 -7.63 3.66 -7.74
C THR A 144 -7.77 5.14 -8.07
N ASP A 145 -8.91 5.77 -7.79
CA ASP A 145 -9.12 7.20 -7.97
C ASP A 145 -8.26 8.02 -7.00
N VAL A 146 -8.26 7.65 -5.72
CA VAL A 146 -7.54 8.39 -4.69
C VAL A 146 -6.01 8.28 -4.85
N VAL A 147 -5.50 7.14 -5.29
CA VAL A 147 -4.07 6.95 -5.62
C VAL A 147 -3.63 7.96 -6.68
N GLN A 148 -4.43 8.15 -7.73
CA GLN A 148 -4.18 9.14 -8.79
C GLN A 148 -4.34 10.57 -8.26
N ALA A 149 -5.36 10.85 -7.45
CA ALA A 149 -5.57 12.15 -6.83
C ALA A 149 -4.41 12.55 -5.91
N ALA A 150 -3.77 11.60 -5.23
CA ALA A 150 -2.56 11.83 -4.44
C ALA A 150 -1.30 12.06 -5.31
N GLY A 151 -1.41 11.98 -6.65
CA GLY A 151 -0.34 12.27 -7.60
C GLY A 151 0.63 11.11 -7.82
N LEU A 152 0.21 9.87 -7.51
CA LEU A 152 0.90 8.65 -7.92
C LEU A 152 0.43 8.21 -9.31
N ILE A 153 1.29 7.54 -10.06
CA ILE A 153 0.94 6.97 -11.36
C ILE A 153 0.40 5.57 -11.12
N LEU A 154 -0.91 5.39 -11.28
CA LEU A 154 -1.53 4.07 -11.24
C LEU A 154 -0.95 3.19 -12.34
N ARG A 155 -0.45 2.00 -11.98
CA ARG A 155 0.19 1.05 -12.89
C ARG A 155 -0.71 -0.13 -13.23
N GLY A 156 -1.53 -0.56 -12.30
CA GLY A 156 -2.46 -1.65 -12.52
C GLY A 156 -3.01 -2.25 -11.24
N VAL A 157 -3.65 -3.38 -11.42
CA VAL A 157 -4.25 -4.17 -10.34
C VAL A 157 -3.86 -5.62 -10.54
N ALA A 158 -3.23 -6.22 -9.55
CA ALA A 158 -3.03 -7.67 -9.47
C ALA A 158 -4.13 -8.31 -8.62
N VAL A 159 -4.30 -9.62 -8.73
CA VAL A 159 -5.38 -10.36 -8.06
C VAL A 159 -4.77 -11.41 -7.14
N TRP A 160 -5.20 -11.42 -5.89
CA TRP A 160 -5.01 -12.57 -5.03
C TRP A 160 -6.21 -13.49 -5.18
N ASP A 161 -6.01 -14.64 -5.81
CA ASP A 161 -6.97 -15.74 -5.87
C ASP A 161 -6.81 -16.63 -4.63
N LYS A 162 -7.81 -16.61 -3.74
CA LYS A 162 -7.85 -17.41 -2.50
C LYS A 162 -8.07 -18.90 -2.75
N THR A 163 -8.22 -19.30 -4.00
CA THR A 163 -8.58 -20.63 -4.48
C THR A 163 -10.01 -21.09 -4.11
N PRO A 164 -10.69 -21.90 -4.95
CA PRO A 164 -12.11 -22.26 -4.74
C PRO A 164 -12.40 -22.93 -3.40
N GLY A 165 -11.49 -23.74 -2.88
CA GLY A 165 -11.69 -24.50 -1.63
C GLY A 165 -11.75 -23.63 -0.36
N ARG A 166 -11.48 -22.33 -0.44
CA ARG A 166 -11.48 -21.38 0.68
C ARG A 166 -12.44 -20.22 0.53
N ALA A 167 -12.97 -20.03 -0.69
CA ALA A 167 -14.02 -19.04 -0.91
C ALA A 167 -15.36 -19.61 -0.46
N ARG A 168 -16.13 -18.83 0.30
CA ARG A 168 -17.48 -19.27 0.69
C ARG A 168 -18.37 -19.38 -0.56
N PRO A 169 -19.02 -20.52 -0.78
CA PRO A 169 -19.99 -20.62 -1.84
C PRO A 169 -21.16 -19.66 -1.59
N ARG A 170 -21.65 -19.01 -2.63
CA ARG A 170 -22.79 -18.10 -2.55
C ARG A 170 -23.92 -18.65 -3.40
N ARG A 171 -25.04 -18.96 -2.76
CA ARG A 171 -26.22 -19.47 -3.46
C ARG A 171 -26.75 -18.39 -4.43
N GLY A 172 -26.90 -18.74 -5.70
CA GLY A 172 -27.39 -17.81 -6.74
C GLY A 172 -26.42 -16.68 -7.10
N GLY A 173 -25.11 -16.81 -6.81
CA GLY A 173 -24.11 -15.80 -7.12
C GLY A 173 -22.69 -16.35 -7.13
N PHE A 174 -21.73 -15.44 -7.29
CA PHE A 174 -20.29 -15.76 -7.32
C PHE A 174 -19.69 -15.75 -5.93
N ALA A 175 -18.78 -16.67 -5.65
CA ALA A 175 -17.99 -16.66 -4.44
C ALA A 175 -17.01 -15.44 -4.42
N GLN A 176 -16.80 -14.87 -3.24
CA GLN A 176 -15.80 -13.79 -3.07
C GLN A 176 -14.40 -14.40 -2.93
N GLN A 177 -13.91 -14.93 -4.05
CA GLN A 177 -12.65 -15.66 -4.11
C GLN A 177 -11.44 -14.75 -4.26
N ALA A 178 -11.62 -13.55 -4.82
CA ALA A 178 -10.55 -12.62 -5.10
C ALA A 178 -10.46 -11.47 -4.09
N GLU A 179 -9.24 -11.05 -3.76
CA GLU A 179 -8.89 -9.72 -3.31
C GLU A 179 -7.94 -9.08 -4.34
N PHE A 180 -7.79 -7.76 -4.28
CA PHE A 180 -7.05 -7.01 -5.27
C PHE A 180 -5.83 -6.36 -4.64
N VAL A 181 -4.81 -6.16 -5.47
CA VAL A 181 -3.57 -5.47 -5.11
C VAL A 181 -3.38 -4.33 -6.10
N VAL A 182 -3.75 -3.13 -5.68
CA VAL A 182 -3.51 -1.90 -6.45
C VAL A 182 -2.05 -1.54 -6.34
N TRP A 183 -1.41 -1.24 -7.47
CA TRP A 183 -0.04 -0.80 -7.46
C TRP A 183 0.18 0.44 -8.32
N ALA A 184 1.06 1.31 -7.82
CA ALA A 184 1.34 2.61 -8.41
C ALA A 184 2.81 2.99 -8.18
N SER A 185 3.29 4.03 -8.87
CA SER A 185 4.66 4.51 -8.70
C SER A 185 4.74 6.02 -8.54
N ARG A 186 5.77 6.49 -7.86
CA ARG A 186 6.15 7.90 -7.87
C ARG A 186 6.96 8.23 -9.13
N GLY A 187 6.29 8.74 -10.16
CA GLY A 187 6.91 9.04 -11.45
C GLY A 187 7.24 7.79 -12.26
N ALA A 188 8.23 7.86 -13.15
CA ALA A 188 8.70 6.73 -13.93
C ALA A 188 9.21 5.61 -13.02
N MET A 189 8.88 4.36 -13.36
CA MET A 189 9.38 3.20 -12.60
C MET A 189 10.89 3.07 -12.78
N ARG A 190 11.54 2.52 -11.75
CA ARG A 190 12.93 2.06 -11.88
C ARG A 190 12.98 0.85 -12.80
N ASP A 191 14.08 0.71 -13.51
CA ASP A 191 14.38 -0.50 -14.26
C ASP A 191 14.65 -1.66 -13.28
N CYS A 192 14.05 -2.83 -13.53
CA CYS A 192 14.14 -3.98 -12.66
C CYS A 192 13.85 -5.25 -13.47
N ASP A 193 14.72 -6.25 -13.34
CA ASP A 193 14.61 -7.54 -14.04
C ASP A 193 13.65 -8.53 -13.35
N VAL A 194 12.85 -8.07 -12.39
CA VAL A 194 11.86 -8.90 -11.69
C VAL A 194 10.51 -8.82 -12.38
N TYR A 195 9.97 -9.97 -12.74
CA TYR A 195 8.64 -10.12 -13.32
C TYR A 195 7.74 -10.85 -12.33
N LEU A 196 6.61 -10.23 -11.97
CA LEU A 196 5.62 -10.84 -11.09
C LEU A 196 4.36 -11.21 -11.87
N PRO A 197 3.65 -12.30 -11.46
CA PRO A 197 2.37 -12.64 -12.06
C PRO A 197 1.31 -11.59 -11.72
N GLY A 198 0.35 -11.39 -12.60
CA GLY A 198 -0.82 -10.55 -12.34
C GLY A 198 -1.88 -11.22 -11.47
N VAL A 199 -1.77 -12.54 -11.24
CA VAL A 199 -2.67 -13.34 -10.40
C VAL A 199 -1.85 -14.25 -9.51
N PHE A 200 -2.14 -14.23 -8.20
CA PHE A 200 -1.50 -15.06 -7.18
C PHE A 200 -2.50 -16.11 -6.64
N PRO A 201 -2.46 -17.37 -7.09
CA PRO A 201 -3.33 -18.44 -6.58
C PRO A 201 -2.77 -18.98 -5.26
N VAL A 202 -2.97 -18.25 -4.18
CA VAL A 202 -2.42 -18.56 -2.86
C VAL A 202 -3.56 -18.77 -1.86
N ARG A 203 -3.52 -19.91 -1.17
CA ARG A 203 -4.53 -20.24 -0.14
C ARG A 203 -4.42 -19.29 1.05
N LEU A 204 -5.55 -19.04 1.71
CA LEU A 204 -5.58 -18.34 2.99
C LEU A 204 -4.66 -19.03 4.00
N PRO A 205 -3.82 -18.28 4.74
CA PRO A 205 -2.96 -18.83 5.79
C PRO A 205 -3.80 -19.51 6.88
N LEU A 206 -3.30 -20.62 7.45
CA LEU A 206 -3.88 -21.33 8.58
C LEU A 206 -2.76 -21.94 9.44
N PRO A 207 -2.84 -21.83 10.79
CA PRO A 207 -3.78 -20.99 11.54
C PRO A 207 -3.53 -19.50 11.30
N LYS A 208 -4.58 -18.69 11.34
CA LYS A 208 -4.44 -17.23 11.22
C LYS A 208 -4.04 -16.63 12.57
N GLN A 209 -3.12 -15.67 12.54
CA GLN A 209 -2.75 -14.82 13.68
C GLN A 209 -3.58 -13.53 13.72
N HIS A 210 -4.14 -13.14 12.58
CA HIS A 210 -4.98 -11.95 12.40
C HIS A 210 -6.23 -12.29 11.56
N VAL A 211 -7.38 -11.62 11.83
CA VAL A 211 -8.65 -11.87 11.11
C VAL A 211 -8.50 -11.75 9.60
N THR A 212 -7.78 -10.73 9.15
CA THR A 212 -7.56 -10.38 7.73
C THR A 212 -6.13 -10.65 7.28
N GLU A 213 -5.41 -11.56 7.93
CA GLU A 213 -4.00 -11.88 7.63
C GLU A 213 -3.80 -12.18 6.15
N LYS A 214 -2.83 -11.50 5.56
CA LYS A 214 -2.44 -11.67 4.16
C LYS A 214 -1.40 -12.80 4.03
N PRO A 215 -1.35 -13.50 2.88
CA PRO A 215 -0.38 -14.56 2.66
C PRO A 215 1.04 -14.03 2.59
N LEU A 216 1.92 -14.62 3.39
CA LEU A 216 3.35 -14.28 3.39
C LEU A 216 4.00 -14.59 2.03
N ASP A 217 3.53 -15.60 1.30
CA ASP A 217 4.06 -15.97 0.00
C ASP A 217 3.87 -14.86 -1.05
N ILE A 218 2.73 -14.16 -1.03
CA ILE A 218 2.53 -12.98 -1.90
C ILE A 218 3.48 -11.86 -1.49
N ALA A 219 3.63 -11.65 -0.18
CA ALA A 219 4.51 -10.60 0.33
C ALA A 219 5.97 -10.85 -0.08
N ARG A 220 6.45 -12.09 0.00
CA ARG A 220 7.80 -12.50 -0.44
C ARG A 220 8.04 -12.20 -1.92
N GLU A 221 7.05 -12.47 -2.78
CA GLU A 221 7.17 -12.15 -4.20
C GLU A 221 7.22 -10.63 -4.44
N VAL A 222 6.33 -9.87 -3.79
CA VAL A 222 6.22 -8.41 -4.00
C VAL A 222 7.47 -7.68 -3.55
N VAL A 223 8.07 -8.03 -2.42
CA VAL A 223 9.27 -7.34 -1.92
C VAL A 223 10.50 -7.53 -2.81
N ARG A 224 10.50 -8.50 -3.72
CA ARG A 224 11.56 -8.68 -4.74
C ARG A 224 11.70 -7.48 -5.69
N LEU A 225 10.67 -6.65 -5.81
CA LEU A 225 10.71 -5.40 -6.58
C LEU A 225 11.55 -4.30 -5.89
N VAL A 226 11.93 -4.49 -4.64
CA VAL A 226 12.73 -3.54 -3.87
C VAL A 226 14.22 -3.84 -4.09
N PRO A 227 15.06 -2.84 -4.39
CA PRO A 227 16.49 -3.07 -4.55
C PRO A 227 17.14 -3.52 -3.25
N ALA A 228 18.26 -4.21 -3.35
CA ALA A 228 19.05 -4.64 -2.18
C ALA A 228 19.35 -3.45 -1.25
N GLY A 229 19.14 -3.63 0.06
CA GLY A 229 19.27 -2.57 1.06
C GLY A 229 18.20 -1.48 1.00
N GLY A 230 17.16 -1.66 0.17
CA GLY A 230 16.03 -0.75 0.09
C GLY A 230 15.12 -0.83 1.32
N VAL A 231 14.17 0.11 1.41
CA VAL A 231 13.28 0.29 2.57
C VAL A 231 11.84 0.01 2.17
N VAL A 232 11.20 -0.91 2.88
CA VAL A 232 9.76 -1.19 2.81
C VAL A 232 9.05 -0.53 3.98
N CYS A 233 7.96 0.18 3.72
CA CYS A 233 7.12 0.79 4.75
C CYS A 233 5.72 0.16 4.74
N ASP A 234 5.23 -0.24 5.91
CA ASP A 234 3.85 -0.69 6.12
C ASP A 234 3.16 0.16 7.17
N LEU A 235 2.19 0.97 6.72
CA LEU A 235 1.45 1.91 7.58
C LEU A 235 0.30 1.25 8.35
N PHE A 236 -0.01 -0.02 8.06
CA PHE A 236 -1.12 -0.76 8.67
C PHE A 236 -0.67 -2.20 8.93
N ALA A 237 0.37 -2.35 9.76
CA ALA A 237 1.13 -3.59 9.87
C ALA A 237 0.32 -4.81 10.34
N GLY A 238 -0.75 -4.62 11.11
CA GLY A 238 -1.55 -5.71 11.63
C GLY A 238 -0.68 -6.74 12.34
N SER A 239 -0.62 -7.96 11.78
CA SER A 239 0.26 -9.03 12.30
C SER A 239 1.69 -9.00 11.73
N GLY A 240 2.10 -7.97 10.98
CA GLY A 240 3.48 -7.75 10.52
C GLY A 240 3.91 -8.58 9.30
N THR A 241 2.98 -9.08 8.49
CA THR A 241 3.29 -9.98 7.37
C THR A 241 4.22 -9.36 6.33
N PHE A 242 3.98 -8.09 5.92
CA PHE A 242 4.78 -7.44 4.89
C PHE A 242 6.16 -7.04 5.40
N LEU A 243 6.24 -6.63 6.67
CA LEU A 243 7.51 -6.34 7.34
C LEU A 243 8.36 -7.60 7.53
N ALA A 244 7.72 -8.74 7.85
CA ALA A 244 8.40 -10.03 7.95
C ALA A 244 9.00 -10.45 6.60
N ALA A 245 8.26 -10.29 5.50
CA ALA A 245 8.76 -10.56 4.15
C ALA A 245 9.96 -9.66 3.80
N ALA A 246 9.90 -8.37 4.12
CA ALA A 246 11.00 -7.44 3.90
C ALA A 246 12.25 -7.86 4.70
N ARG A 247 12.08 -8.19 5.98
CA ARG A 247 13.17 -8.67 6.85
C ARG A 247 13.79 -9.97 6.33
N GLU A 248 12.97 -10.96 5.94
CA GLU A 248 13.45 -12.21 5.35
C GLU A 248 14.26 -11.99 4.07
N ALA A 249 13.93 -10.97 3.29
CA ALA A 249 14.64 -10.57 2.08
C ALA A 249 15.90 -9.73 2.34
N GLY A 250 16.27 -9.47 3.60
CA GLY A 250 17.41 -8.62 3.96
C GLY A 250 17.23 -7.15 3.63
N LEU A 251 15.98 -6.70 3.54
CA LEU A 251 15.62 -5.30 3.32
C LEU A 251 15.44 -4.59 4.67
N HIS A 252 15.61 -3.28 4.66
CA HIS A 252 15.16 -2.45 5.76
C HIS A 252 13.65 -2.30 5.74
N TRP A 253 13.07 -2.08 6.90
CA TRP A 253 11.62 -1.95 7.02
C TRP A 253 11.24 -0.93 8.10
N ILE A 254 10.04 -0.36 7.96
CA ILE A 254 9.42 0.55 8.91
C ILE A 254 7.94 0.23 8.94
N GLY A 255 7.32 0.16 10.11
CA GLY A 255 5.89 -0.07 10.20
C GLY A 255 5.23 0.61 11.39
N CYS A 256 3.90 0.73 11.33
CA CYS A 256 3.11 1.10 12.50
C CYS A 256 1.84 0.26 12.66
N GLU A 257 1.40 0.16 13.91
CA GLU A 257 0.16 -0.50 14.30
C GLU A 257 -0.40 0.20 15.55
N THR A 258 -1.66 0.60 15.50
CA THR A 258 -2.34 1.30 16.59
C THR A 258 -2.92 0.33 17.63
N ASN A 259 -3.33 -0.86 17.21
CA ASN A 259 -3.89 -1.85 18.09
C ASN A 259 -2.78 -2.59 18.86
N ALA A 260 -2.75 -2.44 20.18
CA ALA A 260 -1.70 -2.99 21.03
C ALA A 260 -1.56 -4.52 20.93
N ALA A 261 -2.69 -5.25 20.77
CA ALA A 261 -2.64 -6.70 20.61
C ALA A 261 -2.00 -7.12 19.30
N TYR A 262 -2.36 -6.47 18.19
CA TYR A 262 -1.73 -6.73 16.88
C TYR A 262 -0.28 -6.26 16.84
N HIS A 263 0.03 -5.12 17.46
CA HIS A 263 1.40 -4.65 17.61
C HIS A 263 2.27 -5.71 18.31
N THR A 264 1.80 -6.30 19.40
CA THR A 264 2.50 -7.39 20.11
C THR A 264 2.69 -8.63 19.23
N ILE A 265 1.65 -9.04 18.49
CA ILE A 265 1.75 -10.15 17.53
C ILE A 265 2.78 -9.89 16.45
N ALA A 266 2.79 -8.67 15.91
CA ALA A 266 3.75 -8.27 14.88
C ALA A 266 5.18 -8.24 15.43
N LEU A 267 5.41 -7.69 16.62
CA LEU A 267 6.73 -7.75 17.28
C LEU A 267 7.23 -9.19 17.42
N HIS A 268 6.38 -10.09 17.91
CA HIS A 268 6.73 -11.51 18.03
C HIS A 268 7.10 -12.14 16.67
N ARG A 269 6.30 -11.87 15.62
CA ARG A 269 6.59 -12.33 14.25
C ARG A 269 7.93 -11.79 13.73
N LEU A 270 8.26 -10.55 14.07
CA LEU A 270 9.52 -9.90 13.71
C LEU A 270 10.69 -10.32 14.62
N GLY A 271 10.48 -11.24 15.59
CA GLY A 271 11.51 -11.69 16.53
C GLY A 271 12.02 -10.55 17.43
N MET A 272 11.15 -9.61 17.76
CA MET A 272 11.46 -8.47 18.64
C MET A 272 10.78 -8.65 20.00
N SER A 273 11.40 -8.14 21.06
CA SER A 273 10.76 -8.08 22.39
C SER A 273 9.84 -6.85 22.50
N SER A 274 8.86 -6.91 23.42
CA SER A 274 7.96 -5.79 23.72
C SER A 274 8.71 -4.53 24.18
N ASP A 275 9.92 -4.68 24.73
CA ASP A 275 10.74 -3.57 25.23
C ASP A 275 11.39 -2.76 24.09
N SER A 276 11.36 -3.27 22.86
CA SER A 276 11.85 -2.58 21.66
C SER A 276 10.82 -1.67 20.99
N ALA A 277 9.62 -1.55 21.55
CA ALA A 277 8.57 -0.66 21.04
C ALA A 277 8.93 0.81 21.37
N PHE A 278 9.28 1.59 20.36
CA PHE A 278 9.49 3.03 20.51
C PHE A 278 8.12 3.72 20.50
N GLN A 279 7.67 4.22 21.65
CA GLN A 279 6.51 5.12 21.71
C GLN A 279 6.98 6.50 21.23
N VAL A 280 6.34 6.98 20.16
CA VAL A 280 6.49 8.38 19.76
C VAL A 280 5.57 9.19 20.67
N THR A 281 6.16 9.92 21.62
CA THR A 281 5.45 10.89 22.47
C THR A 281 5.19 12.18 21.69
#